data_8206b855b0637c6b9c7787e17d37199e
#
_entry.id   8206b855b0637c6b9c7787e17d37199e
#
_cell.length_a   1.000
_cell.length_b   1.000
_cell.length_c   1.000
_cell.angle_alpha   90.00
_cell.angle_beta   90.00
_cell.angle_gamma   90.00
#
_symmetry.space_group_name_H-M   'P 1'
#
loop_
_entity.id
_entity.type
_entity.pdbx_description
1 polymer ?
#
loop_
_entity_poly.entity_id
_entity_poly.type
_entity_poly.pdbx_seq_one_letter_code
_entity_poly.pdbx_strand_id
1 'polypeptide(L)'
;MIVRSPEVTYKIMSSIKSKDTRPELMLRRELWSRGLRYRVNVKNLPGKPDIVFTRAKIAVFCDGDFWHGNNWAIRGMSSLDEELTGYSEFWQDKIRRNIKRDKENTEMLQLNGWKVLRFWESEIKIDLELCADIIASLYYSEVL
;
A
#
# COMPACT_ATOMS: atom_id res chain seq x y z
N MET A 1 25.99 -13.15 9.29
CA MET A 1 24.95 -12.26 8.75
C MET A 1 25.59 -10.93 8.38
N ILE A 2 25.38 -10.47 7.14
CA ILE A 2 25.91 -9.19 6.69
C ILE A 2 24.98 -8.09 7.14
N VAL A 3 25.47 -7.20 7.98
CA VAL A 3 24.73 -6.03 8.43
C VAL A 3 25.04 -4.88 7.48
N ARG A 4 24.03 -4.36 6.80
CA ARG A 4 24.22 -3.21 5.90
C ARG A 4 24.40 -1.94 6.72
N SER A 5 25.24 -1.04 6.21
CA SER A 5 25.35 0.28 6.80
C SER A 5 24.04 1.08 6.56
N PRO A 6 23.73 2.08 7.39
CA PRO A 6 22.57 2.94 7.16
C PRO A 6 22.55 3.59 5.78
N GLU A 7 23.72 3.99 5.26
CA GLU A 7 23.83 4.61 3.93
C GLU A 7 23.48 3.63 2.80
N VAL A 8 23.94 2.38 2.91
CA VAL A 8 23.63 1.34 1.93
C VAL A 8 22.14 1.03 1.96
N THR A 9 21.56 0.90 3.14
CA THR A 9 20.13 0.68 3.30
C THR A 9 19.33 1.82 2.68
N TYR A 10 19.73 3.07 2.92
CA TYR A 10 19.08 4.24 2.32
C TYR A 10 19.11 4.19 0.79
N LYS A 11 20.26 3.90 0.19
CA LYS A 11 20.38 3.79 -1.27
C LYS A 11 19.46 2.73 -1.84
N ILE A 12 19.38 1.56 -1.22
CA ILE A 12 18.53 0.47 -1.67
C ILE A 12 17.05 0.88 -1.59
N MET A 13 16.63 1.42 -0.46
CA MET A 13 15.24 1.80 -0.24
C MET A 13 14.82 2.98 -1.12
N SER A 14 15.68 4.00 -1.29
CA SER A 14 15.36 5.15 -2.12
C SER A 14 15.28 4.82 -3.60
N SER A 15 15.88 3.72 -4.06
CA SER A 15 15.78 3.27 -5.44
C SER A 15 14.46 2.53 -5.73
N ILE A 16 13.72 2.13 -4.71
CA ILE A 16 12.45 1.43 -4.86
C ILE A 16 11.38 2.44 -5.29
N LYS A 17 10.66 2.11 -6.35
CA LYS A 17 9.59 2.97 -6.87
C LYS A 17 8.46 3.11 -5.86
N SER A 18 7.91 4.33 -5.73
CA SER A 18 6.73 4.59 -4.92
C SER A 18 5.42 4.36 -5.68
N LYS A 19 5.49 4.23 -7.01
CA LYS A 19 4.35 3.98 -7.89
C LYS A 19 4.78 3.06 -9.03
N ASP A 20 3.81 2.48 -9.71
CA ASP A 20 4.04 1.53 -10.81
C ASP A 20 4.94 0.38 -10.40
N THR A 21 4.82 -0.06 -9.14
CA THR A 21 5.55 -1.22 -8.64
C THR A 21 5.01 -2.49 -9.29
N ARG A 22 5.79 -3.57 -9.26
CA ARG A 22 5.38 -4.83 -9.87
C ARG A 22 4.05 -5.36 -9.30
N PRO A 23 3.85 -5.40 -7.96
CA PRO A 23 2.55 -5.83 -7.41
C PRO A 23 1.40 -4.94 -7.87
N GLU A 24 1.60 -3.63 -7.91
CA GLU A 24 0.60 -2.68 -8.38
C GLU A 24 0.20 -2.97 -9.83
N LEU A 25 1.19 -3.17 -10.70
CA LEU A 25 0.94 -3.51 -12.11
C LEU A 25 0.22 -4.85 -12.26
N MET A 26 0.57 -5.84 -11.45
CA MET A 26 -0.10 -7.13 -11.45
C MET A 26 -1.58 -6.97 -11.10
N LEU A 27 -1.88 -6.19 -10.07
CA LEU A 27 -3.25 -5.94 -9.65
C LEU A 27 -4.03 -5.19 -10.72
N ARG A 28 -3.45 -4.17 -11.34
CA ARG A 28 -4.06 -3.43 -12.44
C ARG A 28 -4.46 -4.35 -13.59
N ARG A 29 -3.56 -5.23 -14.02
CA ARG A 29 -3.81 -6.16 -15.13
C ARG A 29 -4.95 -7.11 -14.81
N GLU A 30 -4.96 -7.64 -13.60
CA GLU A 30 -6.02 -8.54 -13.17
C GLU A 30 -7.38 -7.85 -13.18
N LEU A 31 -7.46 -6.63 -12.63
CA LEU A 31 -8.70 -5.86 -12.62
C LEU A 31 -9.17 -5.51 -14.03
N TRP A 32 -8.25 -5.13 -14.89
CA TRP A 32 -8.57 -4.80 -16.29
C TRP A 32 -9.10 -6.02 -17.05
N SER A 33 -8.50 -7.19 -16.83
CA SER A 33 -8.94 -8.44 -17.46
C SER A 33 -10.36 -8.82 -17.03
N ARG A 34 -10.81 -8.37 -15.86
CA ARG A 34 -12.17 -8.59 -15.36
C ARG A 34 -13.17 -7.55 -15.85
N GLY A 35 -12.73 -6.62 -16.70
CA GLY A 35 -13.60 -5.57 -17.24
C GLY A 35 -13.73 -4.34 -16.36
N LEU A 36 -12.96 -4.23 -15.28
CA LEU A 36 -12.99 -3.07 -14.40
C LEU A 36 -12.10 -1.96 -14.96
N ARG A 37 -12.63 -0.74 -15.03
CA ARG A 37 -11.91 0.41 -15.55
C ARG A 37 -11.68 1.43 -14.44
N TYR A 38 -10.45 1.92 -14.33
CA TYR A 38 -9.99 2.72 -13.21
C TYR A 38 -9.01 3.81 -13.67
N ARG A 39 -8.74 4.75 -12.77
CA ARG A 39 -7.66 5.72 -12.92
C ARG A 39 -6.52 5.31 -11.99
N VAL A 40 -5.30 5.71 -12.35
CA VAL A 40 -4.10 5.36 -11.57
C VAL A 40 -3.40 6.63 -11.08
N ASN A 41 -2.72 6.52 -9.94
CA ASN A 41 -1.86 7.56 -9.39
C ASN A 41 -2.56 8.93 -9.32
N VAL A 42 -3.77 8.94 -8.78
CA VAL A 42 -4.59 10.16 -8.67
C VAL A 42 -4.02 11.06 -7.58
N LYS A 43 -3.47 12.21 -7.98
CA LYS A 43 -2.72 13.10 -7.07
C LYS A 43 -3.60 14.06 -6.26
N ASN A 44 -4.83 14.30 -6.68
CA ASN A 44 -5.71 15.25 -6.02
C ASN A 44 -6.57 14.65 -4.89
N LEU A 45 -6.34 13.39 -4.57
CA LEU A 45 -6.98 12.74 -3.41
C LEU A 45 -5.96 12.55 -2.29
N PRO A 46 -6.38 12.59 -1.02
CA PRO A 46 -5.48 12.36 0.12
C PRO A 46 -4.71 11.05 -0.02
N GLY A 47 -3.39 11.10 0.16
CA GLY A 47 -2.51 9.94 0.07
C GLY A 47 -2.19 9.47 -1.34
N LYS A 48 -2.74 10.10 -2.37
CA LYS A 48 -2.49 9.74 -3.78
C LYS A 48 -2.75 8.25 -4.04
N PRO A 49 -4.01 7.79 -3.98
CA PRO A 49 -4.33 6.38 -4.19
C PRO A 49 -3.76 5.83 -5.49
N ASP A 50 -3.34 4.58 -5.46
CA ASP A 50 -2.73 3.93 -6.63
C ASP A 50 -3.75 3.59 -7.70
N ILE A 51 -4.95 3.17 -7.29
CA ILE A 51 -6.04 2.80 -8.19
C ILE A 51 -7.33 3.43 -7.67
N VAL A 52 -8.06 4.12 -8.55
CA VAL A 52 -9.28 4.84 -8.17
C VAL A 52 -10.43 4.46 -9.10
N PHE A 53 -11.55 4.10 -8.51
CA PHE A 53 -12.82 3.91 -9.22
C PHE A 53 -13.71 5.10 -8.87
N THR A 54 -13.78 6.08 -9.74
CA THR A 54 -14.45 7.35 -9.47
C THR A 54 -15.95 7.18 -9.25
N ARG A 55 -16.61 6.40 -10.10
CA ARG A 55 -18.05 6.18 -10.01
C ARG A 55 -18.44 5.48 -8.71
N ALA A 56 -17.70 4.46 -8.34
CA ALA A 56 -17.96 3.69 -7.12
C ALA A 56 -17.43 4.38 -5.87
N LYS A 57 -16.59 5.42 -6.03
CA LYS A 57 -15.87 6.09 -4.95
C LYS A 57 -15.05 5.11 -4.12
N ILE A 58 -14.22 4.33 -4.80
CA ILE A 58 -13.29 3.39 -4.17
C ILE A 58 -11.86 3.86 -4.44
N ALA A 59 -11.08 3.98 -3.37
CA ALA A 59 -9.66 4.30 -3.44
C ALA A 59 -8.86 3.08 -2.96
N VAL A 60 -7.94 2.59 -3.79
CA VAL A 60 -7.12 1.43 -3.48
C VAL A 60 -5.66 1.85 -3.34
N PHE A 61 -5.05 1.42 -2.25
CA PHE A 61 -3.63 1.63 -2.00
C PHE A 61 -2.89 0.30 -2.02
N CYS A 62 -1.75 0.27 -2.68
CA CYS A 62 -0.82 -0.85 -2.68
C CYS A 62 0.39 -0.44 -1.83
N ASP A 63 0.36 -0.82 -0.56
CA ASP A 63 1.34 -0.34 0.41
C ASP A 63 2.59 -1.23 0.44
N GLY A 64 3.75 -0.63 0.25
CA GLY A 64 5.02 -1.32 0.39
C GLY A 64 5.25 -1.72 1.85
N ASP A 65 5.63 -2.98 2.08
CA ASP A 65 5.70 -3.54 3.43
C ASP A 65 6.72 -2.83 4.33
N PHE A 66 7.88 -2.49 3.79
CA PHE A 66 8.90 -1.80 4.58
C PHE A 66 8.47 -0.38 4.97
N TRP A 67 8.03 0.41 3.99
CA TRP A 67 7.73 1.83 4.20
C TRP A 67 6.51 2.07 5.07
N HIS A 68 5.57 1.12 5.08
CA HIS A 68 4.32 1.25 5.80
C HIS A 68 4.26 0.38 7.05
N GLY A 69 5.40 -0.18 7.47
CA GLY A 69 5.54 -0.82 8.77
C GLY A 69 4.98 -2.22 8.88
N ASN A 70 5.10 -3.04 7.83
CA ASN A 70 4.60 -4.41 7.84
C ASN A 70 5.70 -5.49 7.82
N ASN A 71 6.98 -5.13 7.72
CA ASN A 71 8.05 -6.13 7.64
C ASN A 71 8.16 -7.00 8.88
N TRP A 72 7.80 -6.47 10.04
CA TRP A 72 7.81 -7.25 11.28
C TRP A 72 6.92 -8.50 11.17
N ALA A 73 5.74 -8.37 10.57
CA ALA A 73 4.82 -9.48 10.38
C ALA A 73 5.38 -10.51 9.40
N ILE A 74 5.97 -10.06 8.28
CA ILE A 74 6.56 -10.92 7.26
C ILE A 74 7.75 -11.71 7.85
N ARG A 75 8.57 -11.05 8.66
CA ARG A 75 9.78 -11.62 9.24
C ARG A 75 9.50 -12.44 10.50
N GLY A 76 8.25 -12.59 10.90
CA GLY A 76 7.87 -13.38 12.07
C GLY A 76 8.23 -12.73 13.41
N MET A 77 8.39 -11.42 13.44
CA MET A 77 8.62 -10.66 14.66
C MET A 77 7.31 -10.47 15.42
N SER A 78 7.39 -10.20 16.72
CA SER A 78 6.20 -10.08 17.57
C SER A 78 5.48 -8.74 17.42
N SER A 79 6.18 -7.69 16.98
CA SER A 79 5.60 -6.34 16.87
C SER A 79 6.43 -5.43 15.96
N LEU A 80 5.82 -4.32 15.56
CA LEU A 80 6.52 -3.25 14.87
C LEU A 80 7.65 -2.68 15.73
N ASP A 81 7.42 -2.53 17.03
CA ASP A 81 8.45 -2.01 17.93
C ASP A 81 9.69 -2.90 17.93
N GLU A 82 9.53 -4.21 17.90
CA GLU A 82 10.64 -5.15 17.78
C GLU A 82 11.44 -4.92 16.50
N GLU A 83 10.76 -4.76 15.38
CA GLU A 83 11.43 -4.47 14.11
C GLU A 83 12.21 -3.15 14.20
N LEU A 84 11.58 -2.10 14.69
CA LEU A 84 12.16 -0.77 14.71
C LEU A 84 13.38 -0.63 15.62
N THR A 85 13.48 -1.45 16.68
CA THR A 85 14.64 -1.40 17.56
C THR A 85 15.96 -1.69 16.83
N GLY A 86 15.90 -2.42 15.71
CA GLY A 86 17.08 -2.71 14.88
C GLY A 86 17.45 -1.60 13.90
N TYR A 87 16.66 -0.54 13.83
CA TYR A 87 16.87 0.55 12.86
C TYR A 87 17.42 1.81 13.53
N SER A 88 18.03 2.69 12.72
CA SER A 88 18.41 4.02 13.18
C SER A 88 17.17 4.84 13.54
N GLU A 89 17.37 5.88 14.36
CA GLU A 89 16.29 6.79 14.74
C GLU A 89 15.61 7.42 13.51
N PHE A 90 16.41 7.74 12.48
CA PHE A 90 15.89 8.29 11.22
C PHE A 90 14.82 7.36 10.60
N TRP A 91 15.12 6.06 10.50
CA TRP A 91 14.20 5.09 9.92
C TRP A 91 12.99 4.81 10.81
N GLN A 92 13.21 4.77 12.12
CA GLN A 92 12.10 4.60 13.06
C GLN A 92 11.09 5.73 12.90
N ASP A 93 11.56 6.97 12.90
CA ASP A 93 10.72 8.15 12.78
C ASP A 93 10.00 8.20 11.43
N LYS A 94 10.70 7.86 10.35
CA LYS A 94 10.13 7.88 9.01
C LYS A 94 9.01 6.87 8.85
N ILE A 95 9.21 5.65 9.32
CA ILE A 95 8.20 4.60 9.25
C ILE A 95 6.98 4.97 10.10
N ARG A 96 7.18 5.46 11.32
CA ARG A 96 6.07 5.87 12.18
C ARG A 96 5.29 7.04 11.58
N ARG A 97 5.95 8.01 10.97
CA ARG A 97 5.29 9.12 10.26
C ARG A 97 4.47 8.62 9.08
N ASN A 98 4.98 7.65 8.33
CA ASN A 98 4.25 7.07 7.20
C ASN A 98 2.98 6.37 7.68
N ILE A 99 3.07 5.58 8.75
CA ILE A 99 1.91 4.89 9.33
C ILE A 99 0.85 5.90 9.78
N LYS A 100 1.27 6.95 10.47
CA LYS A 100 0.35 8.01 10.93
C LYS A 100 -0.32 8.70 9.75
N ARG A 101 0.44 9.03 8.72
CA ARG A 101 -0.07 9.68 7.51
C ARG A 101 -1.06 8.79 6.77
N ASP A 102 -0.78 7.50 6.66
CA ASP A 102 -1.68 6.54 6.02
C ASP A 102 -3.04 6.51 6.74
N LYS A 103 -3.00 6.49 8.07
CA LYS A 103 -4.21 6.50 8.87
C LYS A 103 -5.01 7.78 8.67
N GLU A 104 -4.35 8.92 8.70
CA GLU A 104 -4.98 10.23 8.50
C GLU A 104 -5.59 10.34 7.10
N ASN A 105 -4.86 9.90 6.07
CA ASN A 105 -5.35 9.92 4.70
C ASN A 105 -6.56 9.01 4.51
N THR A 106 -6.53 7.82 5.11
CA THR A 106 -7.66 6.90 5.07
C THR A 106 -8.89 7.51 5.72
N GLU A 107 -8.75 8.09 6.90
CA GLU A 107 -9.85 8.74 7.61
C GLU A 107 -10.43 9.91 6.81
N MET A 108 -9.57 10.73 6.21
CA MET A 108 -10.00 11.87 5.40
C MET A 108 -10.78 11.42 4.16
N LEU A 109 -10.32 10.40 3.47
CA LEU A 109 -11.04 9.82 2.33
C LEU A 109 -12.40 9.29 2.77
N GLN A 110 -12.46 8.56 3.86
CA GLN A 110 -13.71 8.00 4.39
C GLN A 110 -14.70 9.10 4.77
N LEU A 111 -14.23 10.17 5.38
CA LEU A 111 -15.08 11.33 5.72
C LEU A 111 -15.67 11.99 4.47
N ASN A 112 -15.00 11.88 3.33
CA ASN A 112 -15.49 12.40 2.05
C ASN A 112 -16.27 11.38 1.24
N GLY A 113 -16.69 10.28 1.85
CA GLY A 113 -17.53 9.28 1.22
C GLY A 113 -16.82 8.23 0.39
N TRP A 114 -15.51 8.17 0.48
CA TRP A 114 -14.73 7.16 -0.22
C TRP A 114 -14.64 5.86 0.58
N LYS A 115 -14.69 4.73 -0.13
CA LYS A 115 -14.33 3.44 0.45
C LYS A 115 -12.86 3.22 0.18
N VAL A 116 -12.11 2.89 1.23
CA VAL A 116 -10.65 2.75 1.12
C VAL A 116 -10.28 1.29 1.32
N LEU A 117 -9.52 0.75 0.37
CA LEU A 117 -8.95 -0.58 0.45
C LEU A 117 -7.43 -0.44 0.42
N ARG A 118 -6.77 -1.03 1.40
CA ARG A 118 -5.31 -1.08 1.46
C ARG A 118 -4.85 -2.52 1.43
N PHE A 119 -3.95 -2.81 0.51
CA PHE A 119 -3.30 -4.12 0.41
C PHE A 119 -1.81 -3.93 0.57
N TRP A 120 -1.19 -4.84 1.32
CA TRP A 120 0.27 -4.93 1.32
C TRP A 120 0.73 -5.48 -0.01
N GLU A 121 1.86 -4.98 -0.53
CA GLU A 121 2.43 -5.53 -1.75
C GLU A 121 2.71 -7.03 -1.63
N SER A 122 3.09 -7.49 -0.44
CA SER A 122 3.27 -8.93 -0.17
C SER A 122 1.97 -9.71 -0.30
N GLU A 123 0.83 -9.14 0.13
CA GLU A 123 -0.48 -9.78 -0.03
C GLU A 123 -0.84 -9.95 -1.51
N ILE A 124 -0.59 -8.92 -2.29
CA ILE A 124 -0.86 -8.95 -3.73
C ILE A 124 -0.03 -10.04 -4.42
N LYS A 125 1.23 -10.18 -4.04
CA LYS A 125 2.11 -11.20 -4.59
C LYS A 125 1.68 -12.62 -4.19
N ILE A 126 1.19 -12.79 -2.96
CA ILE A 126 0.81 -14.11 -2.45
C ILE A 126 -0.53 -14.56 -3.02
N ASP A 127 -1.51 -13.66 -3.07
CA ASP A 127 -2.85 -14.02 -3.56
C ASP A 127 -3.48 -12.85 -4.34
N LEU A 128 -3.04 -12.72 -5.57
CA LEU A 128 -3.54 -11.69 -6.49
C LEU A 128 -5.04 -11.81 -6.72
N GLU A 129 -5.54 -13.04 -6.89
CA GLU A 129 -6.96 -13.27 -7.16
C GLU A 129 -7.83 -12.82 -6.00
N LEU A 130 -7.44 -13.12 -4.77
CA LEU A 130 -8.20 -12.71 -3.59
C LEU A 130 -8.27 -11.18 -3.49
N CYS A 131 -7.15 -10.49 -3.71
CA CYS A 131 -7.15 -9.03 -3.68
C CYS A 131 -8.08 -8.46 -4.75
N ALA A 132 -8.02 -8.99 -5.96
CA ALA A 132 -8.90 -8.56 -7.05
C ALA A 132 -10.36 -8.91 -6.78
N ASP A 133 -10.65 -10.06 -6.16
CA ASP A 133 -12.01 -10.46 -5.77
C ASP A 133 -12.61 -9.46 -4.78
N ILE A 134 -11.84 -9.02 -3.79
CA ILE A 134 -12.29 -8.05 -2.79
C ILE A 134 -12.66 -6.74 -3.47
N ILE A 135 -11.82 -6.26 -4.37
CA ILE A 135 -12.05 -5.01 -5.11
C ILE A 135 -13.29 -5.14 -6.00
N ALA A 136 -13.38 -6.22 -6.78
CA ALA A 136 -14.49 -6.45 -7.69
C ALA A 136 -15.82 -6.58 -6.95
N SER A 137 -15.84 -7.29 -5.84
CA SER A 137 -17.03 -7.46 -5.01
C SER A 137 -17.54 -6.11 -4.50
N LEU A 138 -16.63 -5.28 -3.98
CA LEU A 138 -17.00 -3.94 -3.51
C LEU A 138 -17.48 -3.06 -4.66
N TYR A 139 -16.77 -3.09 -5.79
CA TYR A 139 -17.14 -2.31 -6.96
C TYR A 139 -18.58 -2.63 -7.41
N TYR A 140 -18.92 -3.90 -7.57
CA TYR A 140 -20.25 -4.28 -8.03
C TYR A 140 -21.33 -3.97 -7.01
N SER A 141 -21.03 -4.05 -5.72
CA SER A 141 -22.01 -3.67 -4.70
C SER A 141 -22.32 -2.16 -4.71
N GLU A 142 -21.38 -1.34 -5.17
CA GLU A 142 -21.53 0.12 -5.19
C GLU A 142 -22.18 0.64 -6.49
N VAL A 143 -21.99 -0.05 -7.61
CA VAL A 143 -22.50 0.42 -8.92
C VAL A 143 -23.77 -0.28 -9.38
N LEU A 144 -24.12 -1.38 -8.75
CA LEU A 144 -25.39 -2.09 -8.98
C LEU A 144 -26.39 -1.72 -7.90
#